data_29ddcbd4ce26c652d070cba8938cce71
#
_entry.id   29ddcbd4ce26c652d070cba8938cce71
#
_cell.length_a   1.000
_cell.length_b   1.000
_cell.length_c   1.000
_cell.angle_alpha   90.00
_cell.angle_beta   90.00
_cell.angle_gamma   90.00
#
_symmetry.space_group_name_H-M   'P 1'
#
loop_
_entity.id
_entity.type
_entity.pdbx_description
1 polymer ?
#
loop_
_entity_poly.entity_id
_entity_poly.type
_entity_poly.pdbx_seq_one_letter_code
_entity_poly.pdbx_strand_id
1 'polypeptide(L)'
;MALDRFLARARRTVGLKGMVNVLLTSSAEMKSLNRRFRGKDKPTDVLSFPADPNVQKQLAGEIAISAEIATKNARALGHSPAEEVKILVLHGVLHLRGYDHECDNGQMARREKQLRAKLRLPQGLIERTDSRRDSRSRLSSGPKLRHRRNQPR
;
A
#
# COMPACT_ATOMS: atom_id res chain seq x y z
N MET A 1 7.54 -21.26 -6.64
CA MET A 1 6.59 -20.83 -5.61
C MET A 1 5.64 -19.78 -6.19
N ALA A 2 4.40 -19.74 -5.75
CA ALA A 2 3.37 -18.86 -6.32
C ALA A 2 3.72 -17.36 -6.19
N LEU A 3 4.35 -16.96 -5.09
CA LEU A 3 4.77 -15.56 -4.87
C LEU A 3 5.88 -15.14 -5.82
N ASP A 4 6.84 -16.02 -6.08
CA ASP A 4 7.96 -15.73 -7.01
C ASP A 4 7.46 -15.50 -8.44
N ARG A 5 6.51 -16.32 -8.88
CA ARG A 5 5.87 -16.16 -10.20
C ARG A 5 5.06 -14.87 -10.28
N PHE A 6 4.34 -14.56 -9.24
CA PHE A 6 3.58 -13.31 -9.15
C PHE A 6 4.51 -12.10 -9.20
N LEU A 7 5.58 -12.09 -8.41
CA LEU A 7 6.56 -11.02 -8.38
C LEU A 7 7.20 -10.80 -9.76
N ALA A 8 7.60 -11.87 -10.44
CA ALA A 8 8.16 -11.80 -11.78
C ALA A 8 7.16 -11.20 -12.78
N ARG A 9 5.89 -11.61 -12.69
CA ARG A 9 4.82 -11.08 -13.53
C ARG A 9 4.53 -9.61 -13.23
N ALA A 10 4.44 -9.24 -11.96
CA ALA A 10 4.20 -7.86 -11.54
C ALA A 10 5.33 -6.93 -12.03
N ARG A 11 6.58 -7.31 -11.86
CA ARG A 11 7.73 -6.55 -12.37
C ARG A 11 7.63 -6.29 -13.87
N ARG A 12 7.37 -7.32 -14.65
CA ARG A 12 7.23 -7.21 -16.12
C ARG A 12 6.08 -6.30 -16.51
N THR A 13 4.95 -6.46 -15.86
CA THR A 13 3.72 -5.68 -16.15
C THR A 13 3.90 -4.21 -15.81
N VAL A 14 4.62 -3.90 -14.74
CA VAL A 14 4.95 -2.53 -14.33
C VAL A 14 6.09 -1.94 -15.17
N GLY A 15 6.91 -2.77 -15.81
CA GLY A 15 8.09 -2.33 -16.52
C GLY A 15 9.28 -2.02 -15.61
N LEU A 16 9.35 -2.68 -14.46
CA LEU A 16 10.47 -2.54 -13.52
C LEU A 16 11.60 -3.49 -13.90
N LYS A 17 12.77 -2.92 -14.21
CA LYS A 17 14.00 -3.67 -14.48
C LYS A 17 14.72 -3.97 -13.16
N GLY A 18 15.46 -5.07 -13.15
CA GLY A 18 16.21 -5.52 -11.98
C GLY A 18 15.39 -6.44 -11.07
N MET A 19 16.09 -7.11 -10.19
CA MET A 19 15.49 -8.03 -9.22
C MET A 19 14.82 -7.24 -8.08
N VAL A 20 13.82 -7.84 -7.46
CA VAL A 20 13.20 -7.35 -6.25
C VAL A 20 13.26 -8.44 -5.19
N ASN A 21 13.81 -8.12 -4.03
CA ASN A 21 13.79 -9.00 -2.87
C ASN A 21 12.59 -8.68 -2.00
N VAL A 22 11.85 -9.69 -1.59
CA VAL A 22 10.72 -9.56 -0.67
C VAL A 22 11.05 -10.25 0.64
N LEU A 23 10.97 -9.49 1.73
CA LEU A 23 11.15 -9.99 3.10
C LEU A 23 9.80 -10.02 3.80
N LEU A 24 9.35 -11.20 4.19
CA LEU A 24 8.23 -11.37 5.12
C LEU A 24 8.80 -11.42 6.53
N THR A 25 8.37 -10.52 7.38
CA THR A 25 8.91 -10.38 8.73
C THR A 25 7.82 -10.04 9.77
N SER A 26 8.22 -9.81 11.01
CA SER A 26 7.32 -9.50 12.12
C SER A 26 6.93 -8.03 12.16
N SER A 27 5.83 -7.72 12.86
CA SER A 27 5.43 -6.33 13.13
C SER A 27 6.46 -5.57 13.95
N ALA A 28 7.16 -6.23 14.88
CA ALA A 28 8.23 -5.62 15.66
C ALA A 28 9.40 -5.18 14.78
N GLU A 29 9.82 -6.02 13.83
CA GLU A 29 10.87 -5.69 12.88
C GLU A 29 10.44 -4.57 11.93
N MET A 30 9.19 -4.58 11.46
CA MET A 30 8.64 -3.51 10.63
C MET A 30 8.59 -2.17 11.37
N LYS A 31 8.27 -2.17 12.66
CA LYS A 31 8.35 -0.98 13.51
C LYS A 31 9.78 -0.43 13.58
N SER A 32 10.76 -1.30 13.78
CA SER A 32 12.17 -0.93 13.79
C SER A 32 12.64 -0.34 12.47
N LEU A 33 12.30 -0.96 11.35
CA LEU A 33 12.61 -0.48 10.00
C LEU A 33 11.93 0.87 9.71
N ASN A 34 10.67 1.01 10.09
CA ASN A 34 9.92 2.25 9.89
C ASN A 34 10.51 3.42 10.68
N ARG A 35 10.91 3.17 11.93
CA ARG A 35 11.61 4.16 12.77
C ARG A 35 12.97 4.57 12.18
N ARG A 36 13.77 3.59 11.75
CA ARG A 36 15.12 3.83 11.21
C ARG A 36 15.11 4.60 9.89
N PHE A 37 14.22 4.23 8.96
CA PHE A 37 14.25 4.72 7.59
C PHE A 37 13.21 5.80 7.28
N ARG A 38 12.16 5.92 8.09
CA ARG A 38 11.09 6.92 7.91
C ARG A 38 10.85 7.80 9.12
N GLY A 39 11.53 7.56 10.24
CA GLY A 39 11.35 8.30 11.47
C GLY A 39 10.00 8.09 12.16
N LYS A 40 9.28 7.03 11.81
CA LYS A 40 7.96 6.70 12.36
C LYS A 40 8.05 5.51 13.31
N ASP A 41 7.84 5.74 14.60
CA ASP A 41 7.92 4.70 15.63
C ASP A 41 6.61 3.92 15.77
N LYS A 42 6.21 3.26 14.69
CA LYS A 42 5.01 2.41 14.63
C LYS A 42 5.16 1.30 13.59
N PRO A 43 4.50 0.15 13.77
CA PRO A 43 4.47 -0.88 12.75
C PRO A 43 3.72 -0.39 11.51
N THR A 44 4.06 -0.97 10.36
CA THR A 44 3.39 -0.76 9.09
C THR A 44 3.31 -2.08 8.34
N ASP A 45 2.43 -2.17 7.36
CA ASP A 45 2.22 -3.38 6.56
C ASP A 45 3.31 -3.61 5.52
N VAL A 46 3.77 -2.57 4.84
CA VAL A 46 4.75 -2.66 3.76
C VAL A 46 5.70 -1.46 3.74
N LEU A 47 6.96 -1.71 3.46
CA LEU A 47 7.99 -0.71 3.19
C LEU A 47 8.76 -1.08 1.93
N SER A 48 9.08 -0.09 1.10
CA SER A 48 9.88 -0.25 -0.11
C SER A 48 11.18 0.52 0.00
N PHE A 49 12.29 -0.14 -0.33
CA PHE A 49 13.63 0.42 -0.28
C PHE A 49 14.26 0.35 -1.67
N PRO A 50 14.30 1.45 -2.43
CA PRO A 50 15.02 1.48 -3.70
C PRO A 50 16.50 1.16 -3.50
N ALA A 51 17.09 0.41 -4.42
CA ALA A 51 18.53 0.15 -4.41
C ALA A 51 19.31 1.39 -4.86
N ASP A 52 20.61 1.37 -4.59
CA ASP A 52 21.53 2.40 -5.09
C ASP A 52 21.41 2.54 -6.62
N PRO A 53 21.33 3.77 -7.17
CA PRO A 53 21.21 4.00 -8.61
C PRO A 53 22.27 3.27 -9.47
N ASN A 54 23.47 3.05 -8.94
CA ASN A 54 24.55 2.38 -9.65
C ASN A 54 24.29 0.89 -9.90
N VAL A 55 23.40 0.26 -9.12
CA VAL A 55 23.08 -1.17 -9.21
C VAL A 55 21.64 -1.45 -9.61
N GLN A 56 20.84 -0.46 -9.87
CA GLN A 56 19.39 -0.59 -10.14
C GLN A 56 19.05 -1.44 -11.37
N LYS A 57 19.98 -1.61 -12.30
CA LYS A 57 19.78 -2.52 -13.44
C LYS A 57 19.75 -3.98 -13.02
N GLN A 58 20.49 -4.35 -11.97
CA GLN A 58 20.56 -5.70 -11.43
C GLN A 58 19.60 -5.90 -10.26
N LEU A 59 19.55 -4.94 -9.33
CA LEU A 59 18.69 -4.93 -8.16
C LEU A 59 17.87 -3.64 -8.13
N ALA A 60 16.57 -3.76 -8.34
CA ALA A 60 15.65 -2.62 -8.27
C ALA A 60 15.43 -2.14 -6.83
N GLY A 61 15.35 -3.06 -5.89
CA GLY A 61 15.18 -2.76 -4.48
C GLY A 61 14.66 -3.92 -3.66
N GLU A 62 14.23 -3.59 -2.45
CA GLU A 62 13.70 -4.53 -1.48
C GLU A 62 12.32 -4.09 -0.99
N ILE A 63 11.47 -5.05 -0.70
CA ILE A 63 10.14 -4.83 -0.12
C ILE A 63 10.06 -5.64 1.17
N ALA A 64 9.81 -4.97 2.28
CA ALA A 64 9.56 -5.63 3.57
C ALA A 64 8.06 -5.59 3.89
N ILE A 65 7.52 -6.71 4.35
CA ILE A 65 6.10 -6.91 4.64
C ILE A 65 5.93 -7.54 6.01
N SER A 66 5.03 -6.98 6.83
CA SER A 66 4.60 -7.63 8.08
C SER A 66 3.65 -8.77 7.76
N ALA A 67 4.09 -10.00 8.01
CA ALA A 67 3.23 -11.18 7.88
C ALA A 67 2.03 -11.14 8.84
N GLU A 68 2.22 -10.63 10.05
CA GLU A 68 1.15 -10.49 11.05
C GLU A 68 0.08 -9.49 10.59
N ILE A 69 0.49 -8.31 10.15
CA ILE A 69 -0.45 -7.27 9.69
C ILE A 69 -1.13 -7.72 8.39
N ALA A 70 -0.41 -8.35 7.47
CA ALA A 70 -0.98 -8.91 6.24
C ALA A 70 -2.08 -9.93 6.53
N THR A 71 -1.85 -10.85 7.47
CA THR A 71 -2.83 -11.85 7.89
C THR A 71 -4.06 -11.20 8.54
N LYS A 72 -3.84 -10.23 9.41
CA LYS A 72 -4.93 -9.48 10.06
C LYS A 72 -5.78 -8.71 9.06
N ASN A 73 -5.15 -8.02 8.12
CA ASN A 73 -5.85 -7.25 7.08
C ASN A 73 -6.62 -8.17 6.15
N ALA A 74 -6.04 -9.30 5.74
CA ALA A 74 -6.70 -10.29 4.90
C ALA A 74 -7.98 -10.79 5.54
N ARG A 75 -7.93 -11.14 6.82
CA ARG A 75 -9.10 -11.59 7.59
C ARG A 75 -10.18 -10.51 7.66
N ALA A 76 -9.80 -9.26 7.94
CA ALA A 76 -10.73 -8.14 8.01
C ALA A 76 -11.37 -7.79 6.66
N LEU A 77 -10.67 -8.02 5.55
CA LEU A 77 -11.11 -7.69 4.19
C LEU A 77 -11.75 -8.87 3.44
N GLY A 78 -11.74 -10.06 4.03
CA GLY A 78 -12.40 -11.25 3.45
C GLY A 78 -11.64 -11.91 2.29
N HIS A 79 -10.32 -11.78 2.24
CA HIS A 79 -9.49 -12.51 1.28
C HIS A 79 -8.35 -13.27 1.98
N SER A 80 -7.59 -14.07 1.23
CA SER A 80 -6.52 -14.88 1.80
C SER A 80 -5.29 -14.05 2.17
N PRO A 81 -4.49 -14.49 3.16
CA PRO A 81 -3.19 -13.87 3.44
C PRO A 81 -2.27 -13.80 2.21
N ALA A 82 -2.28 -14.83 1.36
CA ALA A 82 -1.51 -14.85 0.13
C ALA A 82 -1.94 -13.74 -0.84
N GLU A 83 -3.23 -13.49 -0.98
CA GLU A 83 -3.75 -12.39 -1.78
C GLU A 83 -3.35 -11.03 -1.20
N GLU A 84 -3.40 -10.86 0.12
CA GLU A 84 -2.96 -9.63 0.78
C GLU A 84 -1.47 -9.37 0.55
N VAL A 85 -0.63 -10.36 0.67
CA VAL A 85 0.81 -10.25 0.39
C VAL A 85 1.04 -9.83 -1.07
N LYS A 86 0.31 -10.39 -2.02
CA LYS A 86 0.40 -9.99 -3.43
C LYS A 86 0.00 -8.54 -3.66
N ILE A 87 -1.05 -8.07 -2.98
CA ILE A 87 -1.48 -6.66 -3.03
C ILE A 87 -0.38 -5.75 -2.50
N LEU A 88 0.23 -6.09 -1.37
CA LEU A 88 1.32 -5.31 -0.77
C LEU A 88 2.59 -5.34 -1.64
N VAL A 89 2.90 -6.46 -2.25
CA VAL A 89 4.01 -6.58 -3.21
C VAL A 89 3.77 -5.69 -4.43
N LEU A 90 2.58 -5.70 -5.01
CA LEU A 90 2.24 -4.83 -6.15
C LEU A 90 2.44 -3.36 -5.80
N HIS A 91 1.96 -2.94 -4.64
CA HIS A 91 2.12 -1.59 -4.14
C HIS A 91 3.60 -1.21 -4.00
N GLY A 92 4.41 -2.09 -3.41
CA GLY A 92 5.85 -1.90 -3.27
C GLY A 92 6.59 -1.84 -4.61
N VAL A 93 6.21 -2.68 -5.56
CA VAL A 93 6.81 -2.69 -6.92
C VAL A 93 6.51 -1.37 -7.65
N LEU A 94 5.33 -0.80 -7.48
CA LEU A 94 4.99 0.51 -8.04
C LEU A 94 5.85 1.62 -7.43
N HIS A 95 6.07 1.61 -6.13
CA HIS A 95 6.99 2.55 -5.48
C HIS A 95 8.42 2.40 -6.01
N LEU A 96 8.91 1.18 -6.18
CA LEU A 96 10.25 0.93 -6.74
C LEU A 96 10.36 1.39 -8.20
N ARG A 97 9.26 1.41 -8.93
CA ARG A 97 9.20 1.95 -10.30
C ARG A 97 9.24 3.49 -10.34
N GLY A 98 9.01 4.14 -9.20
CA GLY A 98 9.06 5.59 -9.07
C GLY A 98 7.71 6.27 -8.84
N TYR A 99 6.62 5.51 -8.71
CA TYR A 99 5.33 6.09 -8.32
C TYR A 99 5.31 6.50 -6.86
N ASP A 100 4.72 7.63 -6.56
CA ASP A 100 4.53 8.11 -5.19
C ASP A 100 3.14 8.74 -5.06
N HIS A 101 2.19 7.99 -4.50
CA HIS A 101 0.80 8.41 -4.36
C HIS A 101 0.60 9.57 -3.37
N GLU A 102 1.56 9.84 -2.49
CA GLU A 102 1.51 10.97 -1.55
C GLU A 102 1.81 12.31 -2.26
N CYS A 103 2.54 12.28 -3.38
CA CYS A 103 3.01 13.46 -4.10
C CYS A 103 2.41 13.62 -5.51
N ASP A 104 1.74 12.61 -6.04
CA ASP A 104 1.20 12.62 -7.40
C ASP A 104 -0.26 13.12 -7.47
N ASN A 105 -0.78 13.25 -8.69
CA ASN A 105 -2.17 13.61 -8.97
C ASN A 105 -3.06 12.39 -9.23
N GLY A 106 -2.83 11.28 -8.52
CA GLY A 106 -3.57 10.03 -8.66
C GLY A 106 -3.02 9.07 -9.71
N GLN A 107 -1.83 9.30 -10.25
CA GLN A 107 -1.22 8.41 -11.25
C GLN A 107 -0.99 7.01 -10.70
N MET A 108 -0.43 6.90 -9.49
CA MET A 108 -0.19 5.59 -8.85
C MET A 108 -1.49 4.86 -8.55
N ALA A 109 -2.51 5.55 -8.05
CA ALA A 109 -3.82 4.96 -7.76
C ALA A 109 -4.48 4.38 -9.01
N ARG A 110 -4.45 5.11 -10.13
CA ARG A 110 -4.97 4.63 -11.41
C ARG A 110 -4.19 3.43 -11.93
N ARG A 111 -2.88 3.45 -11.82
CA ARG A 111 -2.03 2.34 -12.26
C ARG A 111 -2.23 1.09 -11.40
N GLU A 112 -2.31 1.25 -10.10
CA GLU A 112 -2.60 0.16 -9.17
C GLU A 112 -3.96 -0.49 -9.50
N LYS A 113 -4.98 0.31 -9.75
CA LYS A 113 -6.31 -0.18 -10.14
C LYS A 113 -6.29 -0.99 -11.43
N GLN A 114 -5.61 -0.50 -12.46
CA GLN A 114 -5.45 -1.23 -13.72
C GLN A 114 -4.73 -2.56 -13.55
N LEU A 115 -3.65 -2.56 -12.78
CA LEU A 115 -2.80 -3.73 -12.59
C LEU A 115 -3.46 -4.79 -11.71
N ARG A 116 -4.19 -4.38 -10.66
CA ARG A 116 -4.91 -5.35 -9.84
C ARG A 116 -5.97 -6.11 -10.63
N ALA A 117 -6.68 -5.41 -11.52
CA ALA A 117 -7.66 -6.05 -12.40
C ALA A 117 -6.99 -7.04 -13.36
N LYS A 118 -5.88 -6.64 -13.98
CA LYS A 118 -5.10 -7.49 -14.88
C LYS A 118 -4.48 -8.71 -14.17
N LEU A 119 -4.04 -8.53 -12.93
CA LEU A 119 -3.44 -9.57 -12.10
C LEU A 119 -4.48 -10.35 -11.28
N ARG A 120 -5.76 -10.04 -11.43
CA ARG A 120 -6.89 -10.70 -10.73
C ARG A 120 -6.76 -10.64 -9.20
N LEU A 121 -6.37 -9.48 -8.69
CA LEU A 121 -6.31 -9.21 -7.26
C LEU A 121 -7.58 -8.50 -6.78
N PRO A 122 -7.94 -8.65 -5.48
CA PRO A 122 -8.94 -7.80 -4.84
C PRO A 122 -8.56 -6.32 -4.89
N GLN A 123 -9.38 -5.46 -4.29
CA GLN A 123 -9.15 -4.02 -4.21
C GLN A 123 -7.72 -3.68 -3.75
N GLY A 124 -7.03 -2.82 -4.49
CA GLY A 124 -5.67 -2.38 -4.19
C GLY A 124 -5.56 -1.54 -2.94
N LEU A 125 -4.34 -1.38 -2.44
CA LEU A 125 -4.07 -0.71 -1.16
C LEU A 125 -4.52 0.75 -1.15
N ILE A 126 -4.26 1.51 -2.22
CA ILE A 126 -4.66 2.91 -2.32
C ILE A 126 -6.18 3.03 -2.41
N GLU A 127 -6.84 2.22 -3.22
CA GLU A 127 -8.31 2.23 -3.39
C GLU A 127 -9.04 2.05 -2.07
N ARG A 128 -8.62 1.09 -1.24
CA ARG A 128 -9.27 0.84 0.05
C ARG A 128 -8.97 1.91 1.10
N THR A 129 -7.84 2.60 1.01
CA THR A 129 -7.50 3.73 1.87
C THR A 129 -8.37 4.93 1.54
N ASP A 130 -8.60 5.23 0.28
CA ASP A 130 -9.49 6.30 -0.18
C ASP A 130 -10.94 6.03 0.21
N SER A 131 -11.41 4.80 0.09
CA SER A 131 -12.76 4.39 0.52
C SER A 131 -12.97 4.60 2.02
N ARG A 132 -11.95 4.36 2.86
CA ARG A 132 -12.01 4.62 4.30
C ARG A 132 -12.07 6.12 4.63
N ARG A 133 -11.35 6.95 3.89
CA ARG A 133 -11.41 8.42 4.04
C ARG A 133 -12.80 8.95 3.71
N ASP A 134 -13.37 8.48 2.64
CA ASP A 134 -14.71 8.87 2.19
C ASP A 134 -15.81 8.50 3.21
N SER A 135 -15.72 7.31 3.80
CA SER A 135 -16.62 6.86 4.85
C SER A 135 -16.51 7.72 6.13
N ARG A 136 -15.31 8.15 6.50
CA ARG A 136 -15.10 9.04 7.65
C ARG A 136 -15.63 10.44 7.41
N SER A 137 -15.50 10.98 6.19
CA SER A 137 -16.03 12.31 5.84
C SER A 137 -17.55 12.34 5.85
N ARG A 138 -18.23 11.27 5.49
CA ARG A 138 -19.69 11.14 5.54
C ARG A 138 -20.24 11.07 6.96
N LEU A 139 -19.48 10.52 7.90
CA LEU A 139 -19.89 10.43 9.31
C LEU A 139 -19.69 11.75 10.08
N SER A 140 -18.87 12.68 9.58
CA SER A 140 -18.61 13.97 10.22
C SER A 140 -19.60 15.08 9.82
N SER A 141 -20.47 14.85 8.85
CA SER A 141 -21.53 15.77 8.45
C SER A 141 -22.84 15.45 9.18
N GLY A 142 -22.82 15.53 10.50
CA GLY A 142 -24.05 15.57 11.29
C GLY A 142 -24.84 16.85 11.01
N PRO A 143 -26.20 16.85 11.20
CA PRO A 143 -26.98 18.00 10.90
C PRO A 143 -26.56 19.20 11.76
N LYS A 144 -26.19 20.30 11.12
CA LYS A 144 -25.96 21.57 11.79
C LYS A 144 -27.28 21.98 12.38
N LEU A 145 -27.42 21.91 13.71
CA LEU A 145 -28.51 22.53 14.46
C LEU A 145 -28.52 24.02 14.13
N ARG A 146 -29.50 24.43 13.36
CA ARG A 146 -29.79 25.85 13.19
C ARG A 146 -30.26 26.40 14.53
N HIS A 147 -29.41 27.17 15.19
CA HIS A 147 -29.85 28.03 16.30
C HIS A 147 -30.82 29.08 15.73
N ARG A 148 -32.11 28.92 16.01
CA ARG A 148 -33.07 30.00 15.89
C ARG A 148 -32.70 31.04 16.95
N ARG A 149 -32.16 32.17 16.51
CA ARG A 149 -32.10 33.36 17.36
C ARG A 149 -33.53 33.80 17.59
N ASN A 150 -34.00 33.62 18.79
CA ASN A 150 -35.17 34.32 19.29
C ASN A 150 -34.74 35.78 19.53
N GLN A 151 -35.27 36.73 18.77
CA GLN A 151 -35.17 38.15 19.09
C GLN A 151 -36.32 38.47 20.02
N PRO A 152 -36.07 39.08 21.20
CA PRO A 152 -37.13 39.67 21.99
C PRO A 152 -37.55 41.01 21.35
N ARG A 153 -38.83 41.23 21.35
CA ARG A 153 -39.41 42.53 21.01
C ARG A 153 -39.11 43.59 22.09
#